data_b60871ad2f66b90d8279fd561eb2b019
#
_entry.id   b60871ad2f66b90d8279fd561eb2b019
#
_cell.length_a   1.000
_cell.length_b   1.000
_cell.length_c   1.000
_cell.angle_alpha   90.00
_cell.angle_beta   90.00
_cell.angle_gamma   90.00
#
_symmetry.space_group_name_H-M   'P 1'
#
loop_
_entity.id
_entity.type
_entity.pdbx_description
1 polymer ?
#
loop_
_entity_poly.entity_id
_entity_poly.type
_entity_poly.pdbx_seq_one_letter_code
_entity_poly.pdbx_strand_id
1 'polypeptide(L)'
;MIWKKEDLIDILKSDGSVYKNYENNSYFFDLQKEIKLECIVLKLNNKTNIVNIEYSKDNLIFYSFDSELCKIKDNAMIFILSEKISVRYLRICIKKEELNQINLYIRKFPLLFVAARGDAFGSRIMALLNAIWLSKKFRCKFGFVWNALFHIKQDDNVQHKTVMPSLPLEEEVFESIFIKKYSYTKLLKSYPGSIFQYKAANKMSIDRLLEKPYSHDFGWYVAGGFIDIYLDGLQDGEYLTGLRNAWREIQFLPDFNDSIQKGIDEAGKLGEFVSIHIRCADMCYSDFRFIMLRNYKYRHIVTVEMALAIIDYELNRQNVLICGDDLALLDSLKKHYSNQPRKFKLYSMNDFVNKYTFKTNIEQILFELYFRSKSSLIYSTKSTFGILPYLVSESSRLNHIYDFCSKNDYYKYIKSNIGKIVVHDYQLAASYFVLFIMGIEIEVDINELYIYIRKSLSHDKLNITYQLFLFFTLLRKGKNYQAEKYICFLFKKYPKSI
;
A
#
# COMPACT_ATOMS: atom_id res chain seq x y z
N MET A 1 15.82 -13.02 -16.03
CA MET A 1 16.59 -11.95 -15.37
C MET A 1 15.62 -10.85 -14.98
N ILE A 2 15.60 -10.46 -13.73
CA ILE A 2 14.71 -9.41 -13.19
C ILE A 2 15.30 -8.02 -13.44
N TRP A 3 16.63 -7.88 -13.37
CA TRP A 3 17.31 -6.62 -13.59
C TRP A 3 17.19 -6.16 -15.04
N LYS A 4 16.83 -4.90 -15.26
CA LYS A 4 16.76 -4.30 -16.59
C LYS A 4 18.17 -4.01 -17.10
N LYS A 5 18.31 -3.97 -18.44
CA LYS A 5 19.64 -3.77 -19.06
C LYS A 5 20.32 -2.48 -18.59
N GLU A 6 19.56 -1.42 -18.40
CA GLU A 6 20.06 -0.13 -17.89
C GLU A 6 20.53 -0.17 -16.43
N ASP A 7 20.15 -1.19 -15.67
CA ASP A 7 20.53 -1.41 -14.27
C ASP A 7 21.79 -2.29 -14.14
N LEU A 8 22.38 -2.66 -15.27
CA LEU A 8 23.57 -3.48 -15.37
C LEU A 8 24.74 -2.67 -15.91
N ILE A 9 25.94 -2.96 -15.41
CA ILE A 9 27.20 -2.39 -15.88
C ILE A 9 27.99 -3.50 -16.57
N ASP A 10 28.37 -3.30 -17.84
CA ASP A 10 29.28 -4.15 -18.55
C ASP A 10 30.72 -3.80 -18.14
N ILE A 11 31.33 -4.62 -17.31
CA ILE A 11 32.65 -4.35 -16.75
C ILE A 11 33.75 -4.41 -17.79
N LEU A 12 33.57 -5.13 -18.91
CA LEU A 12 34.56 -5.15 -19.99
C LEU A 12 34.63 -3.82 -20.76
N LYS A 13 33.57 -3.00 -20.66
CA LYS A 13 33.53 -1.66 -21.28
C LYS A 13 33.83 -0.53 -20.32
N SER A 14 33.50 -0.71 -19.04
CA SER A 14 33.58 0.34 -18.02
C SER A 14 34.85 0.33 -17.20
N ASP A 15 35.52 -0.80 -17.11
CA ASP A 15 36.73 -1.00 -16.29
C ASP A 15 37.88 -1.51 -17.15
N GLY A 16 38.80 -0.62 -17.49
CA GLY A 16 40.02 -0.96 -18.25
C GLY A 16 41.02 -1.84 -17.48
N SER A 17 40.75 -2.13 -16.21
CA SER A 17 41.64 -2.96 -15.37
C SER A 17 41.48 -4.46 -15.59
N VAL A 18 40.40 -4.90 -16.29
CA VAL A 18 40.17 -6.33 -16.55
C VAL A 18 41.20 -6.88 -17.53
N TYR A 19 42.02 -7.78 -17.05
CA TYR A 19 42.96 -8.51 -17.93
C TYR A 19 42.19 -9.59 -18.71
N LYS A 20 42.47 -9.65 -20.04
CA LYS A 20 41.88 -10.62 -20.95
C LYS A 20 42.96 -11.29 -21.79
N ASN A 21 42.97 -12.61 -21.80
CA ASN A 21 43.85 -13.43 -22.67
C ASN A 21 43.03 -14.49 -23.43
N TYR A 22 43.55 -14.97 -24.55
CA TYR A 22 42.97 -16.05 -25.31
C TYR A 22 44.05 -17.10 -25.65
N GLU A 23 43.89 -18.29 -25.07
CA GLU A 23 44.80 -19.43 -25.26
C GLU A 23 43.99 -20.73 -25.23
N ASN A 24 44.46 -21.73 -26.00
CA ASN A 24 43.90 -23.08 -25.99
C ASN A 24 42.36 -23.13 -26.18
N ASN A 25 41.83 -22.36 -27.14
CA ASN A 25 40.41 -22.23 -27.41
C ASN A 25 39.58 -21.73 -26.20
N SER A 26 40.20 -20.93 -25.34
CA SER A 26 39.52 -20.38 -24.16
C SER A 26 39.87 -18.90 -23.96
N TYR A 27 38.86 -18.11 -23.60
CA TYR A 27 39.08 -16.75 -23.08
C TYR A 27 39.25 -16.83 -21.58
N PHE A 28 40.32 -16.22 -21.09
CA PHE A 28 40.61 -16.09 -19.68
C PHE A 28 40.52 -14.62 -19.26
N PHE A 29 39.86 -14.37 -18.12
CA PHE A 29 39.71 -13.04 -17.54
C PHE A 29 40.18 -13.05 -16.10
N ASP A 30 41.03 -12.10 -15.72
CA ASP A 30 41.27 -11.71 -14.33
C ASP A 30 40.55 -10.39 -14.08
N LEU A 31 39.58 -10.42 -13.21
CA LEU A 31 38.74 -9.27 -12.84
C LEU A 31 39.42 -8.38 -11.80
N GLN A 32 40.68 -8.70 -11.44
CA GLN A 32 41.54 -8.00 -10.48
C GLN A 32 41.06 -8.03 -9.02
N LYS A 33 39.79 -8.30 -8.80
CA LYS A 33 39.14 -8.43 -7.49
C LYS A 33 37.95 -9.39 -7.56
N GLU A 34 37.57 -9.93 -6.41
CA GLU A 34 36.32 -10.70 -6.35
C GLU A 34 35.12 -9.79 -6.61
N ILE A 35 34.31 -10.15 -7.59
CA ILE A 35 33.09 -9.45 -7.94
C ILE A 35 31.91 -10.43 -8.07
N LYS A 36 30.71 -9.94 -7.82
CA LYS A 36 29.48 -10.70 -8.04
C LYS A 36 28.96 -10.40 -9.43
N LEU A 37 29.17 -11.31 -10.36
CA LEU A 37 28.57 -11.23 -11.69
C LEU A 37 27.07 -11.53 -11.61
N GLU A 38 26.28 -10.78 -12.37
CA GLU A 38 24.83 -11.01 -12.53
C GLU A 38 24.53 -11.91 -13.71
N CYS A 39 25.20 -11.66 -14.83
CA CYS A 39 25.10 -12.50 -15.99
C CYS A 39 26.31 -12.36 -16.93
N ILE A 40 26.51 -13.39 -17.72
CA ILE A 40 27.46 -13.44 -18.83
C ILE A 40 26.64 -13.53 -20.12
N VAL A 41 26.92 -12.66 -21.07
CA VAL A 41 26.28 -12.67 -22.39
C VAL A 41 27.34 -12.92 -23.47
N LEU A 42 27.18 -14.03 -24.19
CA LEU A 42 28.00 -14.40 -25.32
C LEU A 42 27.18 -14.21 -26.61
N LYS A 43 27.64 -13.34 -27.50
CA LYS A 43 27.07 -13.27 -28.85
C LYS A 43 27.87 -14.16 -29.75
N LEU A 44 27.20 -15.08 -30.43
CA LEU A 44 27.79 -16.12 -31.27
C LEU A 44 27.67 -15.76 -32.75
N ASN A 45 28.65 -16.13 -33.54
CA ASN A 45 28.62 -16.01 -35.00
C ASN A 45 27.72 -17.12 -35.62
N ASN A 46 27.73 -18.31 -35.03
CA ASN A 46 26.93 -19.46 -35.45
C ASN A 46 26.25 -20.10 -34.25
N LYS A 47 25.24 -20.94 -34.47
CA LYS A 47 24.66 -21.75 -33.40
C LYS A 47 25.66 -22.81 -32.96
N THR A 48 26.34 -22.55 -31.85
CA THR A 48 27.20 -23.51 -31.14
C THR A 48 26.40 -24.20 -30.03
N ASN A 49 26.64 -25.48 -29.84
CA ASN A 49 25.80 -26.29 -28.94
C ASN A 49 26.33 -26.35 -27.50
N ILE A 50 27.58 -26.08 -27.23
CA ILE A 50 28.15 -26.22 -25.88
C ILE A 50 29.25 -25.17 -25.68
N VAL A 51 29.03 -24.29 -24.72
CA VAL A 51 30.07 -23.40 -24.17
C VAL A 51 30.24 -23.77 -22.71
N ASN A 52 31.42 -24.17 -22.33
CA ASN A 52 31.78 -24.37 -20.93
C ASN A 52 32.29 -23.07 -20.34
N ILE A 53 31.70 -22.65 -19.21
CA ILE A 53 32.15 -21.48 -18.47
C ILE A 53 32.56 -21.94 -17.09
N GLU A 54 33.77 -21.57 -16.69
CA GLU A 54 34.36 -21.91 -15.41
C GLU A 54 34.74 -20.64 -14.66
N TYR A 55 34.67 -20.67 -13.36
CA TYR A 55 35.05 -19.55 -12.48
C TYR A 55 35.92 -20.01 -11.34
N SER A 56 36.76 -19.09 -10.85
CA SER A 56 37.62 -19.30 -9.69
C SER A 56 37.76 -18.02 -8.87
N LYS A 57 38.13 -18.17 -7.60
CA LYS A 57 38.51 -17.08 -6.71
C LYS A 57 40.00 -16.87 -6.59
N ASP A 58 40.76 -17.94 -6.71
CA ASP A 58 42.20 -18.01 -6.41
C ASP A 58 43.06 -18.37 -7.62
N ASN A 59 42.47 -18.64 -8.78
CA ASN A 59 43.10 -19.12 -10.00
C ASN A 59 43.71 -20.55 -9.90
N LEU A 60 43.35 -21.29 -8.84
CA LEU A 60 43.87 -22.65 -8.64
C LEU A 60 42.79 -23.69 -8.92
N ILE A 61 41.57 -23.47 -8.33
CA ILE A 61 40.46 -24.37 -8.49
C ILE A 61 39.37 -23.68 -9.29
N PHE A 62 38.99 -24.29 -10.42
CA PHE A 62 37.92 -23.83 -11.29
C PHE A 62 36.67 -24.67 -11.14
N TYR A 63 35.51 -24.00 -11.01
CA TYR A 63 34.20 -24.59 -10.92
C TYR A 63 33.40 -24.26 -12.18
N SER A 64 32.73 -25.25 -12.76
CA SER A 64 31.85 -25.02 -13.91
C SER A 64 30.52 -24.36 -13.49
N PHE A 65 30.04 -23.48 -14.34
CA PHE A 65 28.66 -22.96 -14.19
C PHE A 65 27.67 -24.03 -14.60
N ASP A 66 26.55 -24.06 -13.90
CA ASP A 66 25.43 -24.93 -14.24
C ASP A 66 24.80 -24.52 -15.58
N SER A 67 24.74 -25.43 -16.52
CA SER A 67 24.16 -25.22 -17.84
C SER A 67 22.64 -24.97 -17.82
N GLU A 68 21.93 -25.35 -16.74
CA GLU A 68 20.49 -25.08 -16.58
C GLU A 68 20.19 -23.58 -16.47
N LEU A 69 21.18 -22.77 -16.12
CA LEU A 69 21.07 -21.30 -16.02
C LEU A 69 21.24 -20.59 -17.38
N CYS A 70 21.48 -21.32 -18.47
CA CYS A 70 21.71 -20.77 -19.79
C CYS A 70 20.38 -20.57 -20.56
N LYS A 71 20.18 -19.38 -21.10
CA LYS A 71 19.08 -19.05 -22.01
C LYS A 71 19.65 -18.66 -23.37
N ILE A 72 19.16 -19.26 -24.43
CA ILE A 72 19.55 -18.94 -25.82
C ILE A 72 18.48 -18.04 -26.43
N LYS A 73 18.86 -16.88 -26.94
CA LYS A 73 18.00 -15.94 -27.63
C LYS A 73 18.80 -15.19 -28.71
N ASP A 74 18.28 -15.18 -29.95
CA ASP A 74 18.81 -14.36 -31.06
C ASP A 74 20.35 -14.47 -31.25
N ASN A 75 20.90 -15.68 -31.33
CA ASN A 75 22.33 -15.96 -31.39
C ASN A 75 23.15 -15.47 -30.17
N ALA A 76 22.50 -15.21 -29.03
CA ALA A 76 23.15 -14.92 -27.78
C ALA A 76 22.86 -16.02 -26.75
N MET A 77 23.90 -16.46 -26.05
CA MET A 77 23.80 -17.30 -24.85
C MET A 77 23.88 -16.37 -23.63
N ILE A 78 22.89 -16.46 -22.76
CA ILE A 78 22.77 -15.66 -21.55
C ILE A 78 22.85 -16.60 -20.36
N PHE A 79 23.95 -16.57 -19.64
CA PHE A 79 24.16 -17.29 -18.39
C PHE A 79 23.77 -16.36 -17.24
N ILE A 80 22.68 -16.69 -16.51
CA ILE A 80 22.23 -15.96 -15.36
C ILE A 80 22.85 -16.63 -14.13
N LEU A 81 23.65 -15.87 -13.38
CA LEU A 81 24.38 -16.41 -12.25
C LEU A 81 23.56 -16.31 -10.97
N SER A 82 23.72 -17.30 -10.08
CA SER A 82 23.11 -17.19 -8.76
C SER A 82 23.88 -16.14 -7.92
N GLU A 83 23.14 -15.41 -7.08
CA GLU A 83 23.74 -14.37 -6.20
C GLU A 83 24.89 -14.87 -5.29
N LYS A 84 25.02 -16.17 -5.14
CA LYS A 84 26.02 -16.79 -4.24
C LYS A 84 27.41 -16.86 -4.84
N ILE A 85 27.57 -16.61 -6.14
CA ILE A 85 28.84 -16.80 -6.83
C ILE A 85 29.61 -15.48 -6.89
N SER A 86 30.74 -15.44 -6.19
CA SER A 86 31.75 -14.38 -6.27
C SER A 86 32.91 -14.89 -7.13
N VAL A 87 33.32 -14.13 -8.12
CA VAL A 87 34.27 -14.54 -9.15
C VAL A 87 35.39 -13.52 -9.24
N ARG A 88 36.64 -13.97 -9.27
CA ARG A 88 37.77 -13.17 -9.66
C ARG A 88 38.32 -13.62 -11.03
N TYR A 89 38.40 -14.91 -11.25
CA TYR A 89 38.87 -15.48 -12.50
C TYR A 89 37.74 -16.17 -13.23
N LEU A 90 37.66 -15.92 -14.54
CA LEU A 90 36.67 -16.50 -15.41
C LEU A 90 37.33 -17.10 -16.63
N ARG A 91 36.97 -18.36 -16.97
CA ARG A 91 37.37 -19.04 -18.18
C ARG A 91 36.14 -19.37 -19.02
N ILE A 92 36.16 -18.98 -20.29
CA ILE A 92 35.10 -19.27 -21.25
C ILE A 92 35.68 -20.10 -22.38
N CYS A 93 35.33 -21.37 -22.43
CA CYS A 93 35.80 -22.33 -23.40
C CYS A 93 34.95 -22.23 -24.68
N ILE A 94 35.46 -21.50 -25.67
CA ILE A 94 34.82 -21.29 -26.98
C ILE A 94 35.88 -20.90 -28.01
N LYS A 95 35.76 -21.39 -29.23
CA LYS A 95 36.64 -21.00 -30.33
C LYS A 95 36.46 -19.53 -30.70
N LYS A 96 37.53 -18.88 -31.07
CA LYS A 96 37.56 -17.46 -31.40
C LYS A 96 36.61 -17.12 -32.56
N GLU A 97 36.51 -17.98 -33.54
CA GLU A 97 35.70 -17.85 -34.75
C GLU A 97 34.20 -17.96 -34.46
N GLU A 98 33.84 -18.65 -33.38
CA GLU A 98 32.44 -18.87 -32.98
C GLU A 98 31.88 -17.72 -32.16
N LEU A 99 32.75 -16.86 -31.62
CA LEU A 99 32.38 -15.78 -30.69
C LEU A 99 32.49 -14.40 -31.34
N ASN A 100 31.41 -13.64 -31.34
CA ASN A 100 31.40 -12.25 -31.80
C ASN A 100 31.70 -11.28 -30.64
N GLN A 101 31.03 -11.46 -29.51
CA GLN A 101 31.15 -10.53 -28.39
C GLN A 101 30.93 -11.23 -27.05
N ILE A 102 31.70 -10.79 -26.03
CA ILE A 102 31.52 -11.14 -24.62
C ILE A 102 31.10 -9.88 -23.87
N ASN A 103 30.10 -10.01 -22.99
CA ASN A 103 29.75 -8.98 -22.05
C ASN A 103 29.64 -9.63 -20.65
N LEU A 104 30.24 -9.00 -19.66
CA LEU A 104 30.22 -9.41 -18.26
C LEU A 104 29.46 -8.33 -17.47
N TYR A 105 28.31 -8.69 -16.91
CA TYR A 105 27.43 -7.72 -16.25
C TYR A 105 27.44 -7.87 -14.74
N ILE A 106 27.58 -6.73 -14.06
CA ILE A 106 27.33 -6.59 -12.62
C ILE A 106 26.13 -5.70 -12.39
N ARG A 107 25.51 -5.81 -11.21
CA ARG A 107 24.43 -4.92 -10.82
C ARG A 107 24.95 -3.52 -10.53
N LYS A 108 24.25 -2.53 -11.03
CA LYS A 108 24.47 -1.12 -10.69
C LYS A 108 24.03 -0.78 -9.27
N PHE A 109 23.02 -1.50 -8.79
CA PHE A 109 22.41 -1.27 -7.47
C PHE A 109 22.53 -2.52 -6.59
N PRO A 110 22.74 -2.38 -5.26
CA PRO A 110 22.89 -3.52 -4.36
C PRO A 110 21.63 -4.37 -4.27
N LEU A 111 20.45 -3.74 -4.33
CA LEU A 111 19.16 -4.43 -4.31
C LEU A 111 18.04 -3.61 -4.96
N LEU A 112 16.86 -4.24 -5.12
CA LEU A 112 15.66 -3.69 -5.70
C LEU A 112 14.52 -3.74 -4.67
N PHE A 113 13.86 -2.59 -4.44
CA PHE A 113 12.59 -2.50 -3.71
C PHE A 113 11.43 -2.44 -4.70
N VAL A 114 10.50 -3.40 -4.63
CA VAL A 114 9.38 -3.51 -5.57
C VAL A 114 8.06 -3.24 -4.85
N ALA A 115 7.41 -2.15 -5.17
CA ALA A 115 6.02 -1.92 -4.76
C ALA A 115 5.10 -2.93 -5.45
N ALA A 116 4.41 -3.77 -4.71
CA ALA A 116 3.62 -4.87 -5.28
C ALA A 116 2.24 -5.06 -4.64
N ARG A 117 1.66 -3.98 -4.13
CA ARG A 117 0.34 -3.99 -3.51
C ARG A 117 -0.76 -4.19 -4.57
N GLY A 118 -1.73 -5.07 -4.29
CA GLY A 118 -2.77 -5.46 -5.25
C GLY A 118 -4.18 -4.90 -4.97
N ASP A 119 -4.36 -4.00 -3.99
CA ASP A 119 -5.66 -3.42 -3.64
C ASP A 119 -5.88 -2.00 -4.20
N ALA A 120 -6.72 -1.18 -3.55
CA ALA A 120 -7.14 0.13 -4.04
C ALA A 120 -5.99 1.15 -4.23
N PHE A 121 -6.26 2.23 -4.98
CA PHE A 121 -5.30 3.26 -5.37
C PHE A 121 -4.43 3.76 -4.22
N GLY A 122 -5.04 4.14 -3.09
CA GLY A 122 -4.29 4.69 -1.94
C GLY A 122 -3.24 3.73 -1.40
N SER A 123 -3.55 2.44 -1.32
CA SER A 123 -2.60 1.43 -0.83
C SER A 123 -1.47 1.14 -1.82
N ARG A 124 -1.76 1.15 -3.12
CA ARG A 124 -0.74 0.97 -4.18
C ARG A 124 0.23 2.14 -4.23
N ILE A 125 -0.31 3.35 -4.18
CA ILE A 125 0.52 4.56 -4.14
C ILE A 125 1.37 4.59 -2.88
N MET A 126 0.82 4.26 -1.71
CA MET A 126 1.63 4.17 -0.48
C MET A 126 2.76 3.15 -0.60
N ALA A 127 2.51 1.98 -1.18
CA ALA A 127 3.56 0.99 -1.44
C ALA A 127 4.63 1.53 -2.40
N LEU A 128 4.23 2.26 -3.45
CA LEU A 128 5.14 2.91 -4.40
C LEU A 128 5.98 3.99 -3.71
N LEU A 129 5.36 4.85 -2.91
CA LEU A 129 6.07 5.88 -2.13
C LEU A 129 7.10 5.26 -1.18
N ASN A 130 6.74 4.18 -0.49
CA ASN A 130 7.65 3.44 0.37
C ASN A 130 8.84 2.86 -0.42
N ALA A 131 8.61 2.27 -1.59
CA ALA A 131 9.68 1.71 -2.42
C ALA A 131 10.61 2.80 -2.94
N ILE A 132 10.08 3.95 -3.38
CA ILE A 132 10.86 5.12 -3.82
C ILE A 132 11.69 5.65 -2.66
N TRP A 133 11.08 5.87 -1.49
CA TRP A 133 11.77 6.39 -0.31
C TRP A 133 12.91 5.46 0.14
N LEU A 134 12.64 4.16 0.30
CA LEU A 134 13.66 3.18 0.68
C LEU A 134 14.80 3.13 -0.34
N SER A 135 14.49 3.18 -1.64
CA SER A 135 15.52 3.16 -2.67
C SER A 135 16.44 4.37 -2.61
N LYS A 136 15.90 5.55 -2.32
CA LYS A 136 16.70 6.77 -2.15
C LYS A 136 17.54 6.73 -0.87
N LYS A 137 16.94 6.32 0.25
CA LYS A 137 17.64 6.20 1.54
C LYS A 137 18.87 5.29 1.42
N PHE A 138 18.77 4.19 0.70
CA PHE A 138 19.82 3.19 0.58
C PHE A 138 20.58 3.20 -0.76
N ARG A 139 20.33 4.17 -1.63
CA ARG A 139 20.93 4.24 -2.97
C ARG A 139 20.71 2.95 -3.78
N CYS A 140 19.51 2.40 -3.67
CA CYS A 140 19.06 1.19 -4.35
C CYS A 140 18.16 1.51 -5.54
N LYS A 141 17.73 0.47 -6.26
CA LYS A 141 16.70 0.60 -7.30
C LYS A 141 15.32 0.44 -6.68
N PHE A 142 14.33 1.16 -7.21
CA PHE A 142 12.92 0.83 -6.98
C PHE A 142 12.24 0.33 -8.24
N GLY A 143 11.15 -0.38 -8.05
CA GLY A 143 10.24 -0.80 -9.10
C GLY A 143 8.82 -0.94 -8.56
N PHE A 144 7.87 -1.17 -9.45
CA PHE A 144 6.49 -1.43 -9.07
C PHE A 144 5.85 -2.50 -9.95
N VAL A 145 4.81 -3.12 -9.41
CA VAL A 145 3.88 -4.02 -10.10
C VAL A 145 2.49 -3.39 -10.02
N TRP A 146 1.86 -3.17 -11.18
CA TRP A 146 0.56 -2.52 -11.27
C TRP A 146 -0.38 -3.36 -12.13
N ASN A 147 -1.25 -4.13 -11.49
CA ASN A 147 -2.25 -4.93 -12.18
C ASN A 147 -3.62 -4.27 -12.06
N ALA A 148 -4.48 -4.44 -13.05
CA ALA A 148 -5.88 -4.01 -12.96
C ALA A 148 -6.55 -4.60 -11.70
N LEU A 149 -7.43 -3.84 -11.08
CA LEU A 149 -8.09 -4.27 -9.86
C LEU A 149 -9.32 -5.12 -10.21
N PHE A 150 -9.39 -6.31 -9.63
CA PHE A 150 -10.63 -7.08 -9.60
C PHE A 150 -11.56 -6.48 -8.53
N HIS A 151 -12.83 -6.31 -8.87
CA HIS A 151 -13.84 -5.76 -7.97
C HIS A 151 -13.86 -6.49 -6.62
N ILE A 152 -13.79 -5.75 -5.52
CA ILE A 152 -14.15 -6.27 -4.21
C ILE A 152 -15.65 -6.50 -4.26
N LYS A 153 -16.10 -7.75 -4.05
CA LYS A 153 -17.53 -8.06 -3.99
C LYS A 153 -18.17 -7.26 -2.87
N GLN A 154 -19.09 -6.40 -3.25
CA GLN A 154 -20.02 -5.78 -2.35
C GLN A 154 -21.11 -6.80 -2.01
N ASP A 155 -21.72 -6.69 -0.82
CA ASP A 155 -22.90 -7.49 -0.48
C ASP A 155 -24.04 -7.12 -1.44
N ASP A 156 -24.54 -8.07 -2.20
CA ASP A 156 -25.60 -7.87 -3.20
C ASP A 156 -26.90 -7.30 -2.61
N ASN A 157 -27.06 -7.39 -1.29
CA ASN A 157 -28.22 -6.86 -0.56
C ASN A 157 -28.10 -5.35 -0.26
N VAL A 158 -26.97 -4.71 -0.56
CA VAL A 158 -26.75 -3.29 -0.29
C VAL A 158 -26.91 -2.49 -1.57
N GLN A 159 -28.01 -1.75 -1.70
CA GLN A 159 -28.29 -0.87 -2.84
C GLN A 159 -27.39 0.38 -2.89
N HIS A 160 -26.53 0.60 -1.90
CA HIS A 160 -25.66 1.77 -1.83
C HIS A 160 -24.46 1.61 -2.76
N LYS A 161 -24.30 2.55 -3.70
CA LYS A 161 -23.11 2.65 -4.54
C LYS A 161 -21.92 3.06 -3.67
N THR A 162 -21.05 2.11 -3.39
CA THR A 162 -19.74 2.42 -2.82
C THR A 162 -18.83 2.88 -3.93
N VAL A 163 -18.12 3.98 -3.70
CA VAL A 163 -17.12 4.48 -4.66
C VAL A 163 -15.83 3.66 -4.47
N MET A 164 -15.80 2.46 -5.05
CA MET A 164 -14.55 1.74 -5.28
C MET A 164 -14.29 1.70 -6.78
N PRO A 165 -13.56 2.66 -7.32
CA PRO A 165 -13.28 2.69 -8.74
C PRO A 165 -12.39 1.51 -9.12
N SER A 166 -12.71 0.86 -10.25
CA SER A 166 -11.76 -0.03 -10.91
C SER A 166 -10.48 0.74 -11.21
N LEU A 167 -9.33 0.16 -10.92
CA LEU A 167 -8.07 0.80 -11.30
C LEU A 167 -7.70 0.40 -12.72
N PRO A 168 -7.37 1.37 -13.56
CA PRO A 168 -6.95 1.14 -14.93
C PRO A 168 -5.56 0.50 -14.99
N LEU A 169 -5.13 0.16 -16.21
CA LEU A 169 -3.79 -0.35 -16.47
C LEU A 169 -2.73 0.71 -16.18
N GLU A 170 -1.48 0.29 -16.02
CA GLU A 170 -0.37 1.23 -15.71
C GLU A 170 -0.16 2.28 -16.81
N GLU A 171 -0.43 1.92 -18.08
CA GLU A 171 -0.33 2.79 -19.23
C GLU A 171 -1.37 3.93 -19.24
N GLU A 172 -2.45 3.75 -18.49
CA GLU A 172 -3.52 4.74 -18.31
C GLU A 172 -3.31 5.61 -17.05
N VAL A 173 -2.23 5.37 -16.30
CA VAL A 173 -1.92 6.09 -15.04
C VAL A 173 -0.60 6.84 -15.13
N PHE A 174 0.44 6.20 -15.68
CA PHE A 174 1.81 6.70 -15.62
C PHE A 174 2.39 6.99 -17.01
N GLU A 175 3.33 7.92 -17.07
CA GLU A 175 4.09 8.19 -18.28
C GLU A 175 4.87 6.96 -18.77
N SER A 176 4.97 6.81 -20.08
CA SER A 176 5.67 5.67 -20.71
C SER A 176 7.13 5.54 -20.29
N ILE A 177 7.81 6.68 -20.06
CA ILE A 177 9.19 6.73 -19.58
C ILE A 177 9.29 6.16 -18.15
N PHE A 178 8.35 6.54 -17.29
CA PHE A 178 8.27 6.03 -15.91
C PHE A 178 8.02 4.52 -15.90
N ILE A 179 7.05 4.03 -16.70
CA ILE A 179 6.73 2.61 -16.85
C ILE A 179 7.96 1.85 -17.35
N LYS A 180 8.58 2.31 -18.45
CA LYS A 180 9.77 1.66 -19.02
C LYS A 180 10.86 1.50 -17.98
N LYS A 181 11.10 2.51 -17.16
CA LYS A 181 12.19 2.54 -16.18
C LYS A 181 11.90 1.74 -14.92
N TYR A 182 10.65 1.74 -14.43
CA TYR A 182 10.32 1.27 -13.09
C TYR A 182 9.26 0.17 -13.02
N SER A 183 8.47 -0.09 -14.09
CA SER A 183 7.49 -1.16 -14.05
C SER A 183 8.14 -2.54 -14.17
N TYR A 184 7.68 -3.44 -13.31
CA TYR A 184 7.99 -4.87 -13.29
C TYR A 184 6.72 -5.72 -13.46
N THR A 185 5.61 -5.14 -13.86
CA THR A 185 4.29 -5.77 -13.97
C THR A 185 4.32 -7.02 -14.87
N LYS A 186 5.11 -7.01 -15.93
CA LYS A 186 5.27 -8.17 -16.84
C LYS A 186 6.24 -9.23 -16.32
N LEU A 187 7.05 -8.92 -15.32
CA LEU A 187 8.12 -9.80 -14.82
C LEU A 187 7.77 -10.42 -13.46
N LEU A 188 6.99 -9.72 -12.67
CA LEU A 188 6.64 -10.10 -11.30
C LEU A 188 5.12 -10.11 -11.13
N LYS A 189 4.63 -10.94 -10.22
CA LYS A 189 3.21 -10.95 -9.83
C LYS A 189 2.98 -9.93 -8.71
N SER A 190 1.76 -9.35 -8.66
CA SER A 190 1.33 -8.61 -7.47
C SER A 190 1.31 -9.54 -6.27
N TYR A 191 1.72 -9.03 -5.14
CA TYR A 191 1.76 -9.79 -3.90
C TYR A 191 0.59 -9.34 -2.99
N PRO A 192 -0.31 -10.24 -2.61
CA PRO A 192 -1.49 -9.88 -1.79
C PRO A 192 -1.15 -9.61 -0.32
N GLY A 193 0.09 -9.84 0.11
CA GLY A 193 0.55 -9.68 1.47
C GLY A 193 1.52 -8.53 1.68
N SER A 194 1.61 -8.04 2.92
CA SER A 194 2.70 -7.17 3.34
C SER A 194 3.97 -8.03 3.50
N ILE A 195 5.04 -7.68 2.84
CA ILE A 195 6.31 -8.40 2.94
C ILE A 195 7.02 -8.10 4.24
N PHE A 196 6.72 -6.99 4.82
CA PHE A 196 7.02 -6.76 6.22
C PHE A 196 6.06 -7.55 7.13
N GLN A 197 5.67 -8.78 6.72
CA GLN A 197 5.07 -9.79 7.61
C GLN A 197 6.13 -10.43 8.50
N TYR A 198 6.99 -9.62 9.08
CA TYR A 198 7.59 -10.04 10.32
C TYR A 198 6.49 -9.98 11.36
N LYS A 199 6.09 -11.18 11.81
CA LYS A 199 5.18 -11.33 12.93
C LYS A 199 5.62 -10.39 14.06
N ALA A 200 4.84 -9.45 14.26
CA ALA A 200 4.69 -8.26 15.08
C ALA A 200 5.25 -8.24 16.52
N ALA A 201 6.21 -9.04 16.89
CA ALA A 201 6.76 -8.95 18.24
C ALA A 201 7.94 -7.97 18.33
N ASN A 202 8.76 -7.86 17.27
CA ASN A 202 9.92 -6.97 17.29
C ASN A 202 10.01 -6.20 15.96
N LYS A 203 10.12 -4.90 16.04
CA LYS A 203 10.47 -4.09 14.89
C LYS A 203 11.86 -4.48 14.37
N MET A 204 12.07 -4.36 13.08
CA MET A 204 13.35 -4.61 12.44
C MET A 204 14.11 -3.28 12.31
N SER A 205 15.41 -3.28 12.64
CA SER A 205 16.27 -2.13 12.30
C SER A 205 16.21 -1.89 10.79
N ILE A 206 16.04 -0.61 10.40
CA ILE A 206 15.97 -0.24 8.99
C ILE A 206 17.25 -0.62 8.22
N ASP A 207 18.40 -0.59 8.87
CA ASP A 207 19.70 -0.92 8.23
C ASP A 207 19.79 -2.40 7.84
N ARG A 208 19.05 -3.28 8.53
CA ARG A 208 18.97 -4.71 8.17
C ARG A 208 18.34 -4.98 6.81
N LEU A 209 17.66 -4.00 6.22
CA LEU A 209 17.13 -4.14 4.86
C LEU A 209 18.20 -4.35 3.81
N LEU A 210 19.44 -3.95 4.10
CA LEU A 210 20.62 -4.19 3.24
C LEU A 210 21.33 -5.52 3.53
N GLU A 211 21.01 -6.17 4.64
CA GLU A 211 21.64 -7.42 5.05
C GLU A 211 20.93 -8.62 4.43
N LYS A 212 21.71 -9.62 4.00
CA LYS A 212 21.17 -10.90 3.56
C LYS A 212 20.81 -11.79 4.77
N PRO A 213 19.79 -12.67 4.66
CA PRO A 213 19.02 -12.97 3.45
C PRO A 213 17.89 -11.96 3.22
N TYR A 214 17.72 -11.51 1.97
CA TYR A 214 16.52 -10.78 1.56
C TYR A 214 15.32 -11.72 1.45
N SER A 215 14.10 -11.14 1.36
CA SER A 215 12.89 -11.95 1.12
C SER A 215 12.89 -12.60 -0.27
N HIS A 216 13.63 -12.02 -1.22
CA HIS A 216 13.78 -12.49 -2.60
C HIS A 216 15.20 -12.22 -3.11
N ASP A 217 15.63 -12.93 -4.14
CA ASP A 217 16.96 -12.81 -4.72
C ASP A 217 17.31 -11.39 -5.22
N PHE A 218 16.29 -10.62 -5.59
CA PHE A 218 16.48 -9.24 -6.03
C PHE A 218 16.45 -8.21 -4.89
N GLY A 219 15.93 -8.56 -3.72
CA GLY A 219 15.74 -7.65 -2.59
C GLY A 219 14.37 -7.82 -1.92
N TRP A 220 13.56 -6.77 -1.91
CA TRP A 220 12.33 -6.74 -1.14
C TRP A 220 11.11 -6.34 -1.97
N TYR A 221 10.01 -7.04 -1.74
CA TYR A 221 8.71 -6.48 -2.10
C TYR A 221 8.25 -5.51 -1.02
N VAL A 222 7.64 -4.42 -1.38
CA VAL A 222 7.08 -3.41 -0.49
C VAL A 222 5.58 -3.36 -0.74
N ALA A 223 4.80 -3.95 0.16
CA ALA A 223 3.35 -4.03 0.05
C ALA A 223 2.62 -3.43 1.28
N GLY A 224 3.35 -2.91 2.25
CA GLY A 224 2.79 -2.24 3.43
C GLY A 224 2.30 -0.83 3.11
N GLY A 225 1.22 -0.38 3.79
CA GLY A 225 0.79 1.02 3.75
C GLY A 225 1.73 1.90 4.58
N PHE A 226 1.81 1.66 5.88
CA PHE A 226 2.70 2.38 6.81
C PHE A 226 3.76 1.40 7.29
N ILE A 227 4.98 1.52 6.75
CA ILE A 227 6.06 0.58 7.07
C ILE A 227 6.89 1.01 8.29
N ASP A 228 6.78 2.27 8.71
CA ASP A 228 7.42 2.82 9.91
C ASP A 228 7.05 2.06 11.18
N ILE A 229 5.84 1.50 11.25
CA ILE A 229 5.40 0.67 12.39
C ILE A 229 6.18 -0.65 12.52
N TYR A 230 6.88 -1.07 11.48
CA TYR A 230 7.68 -2.30 11.42
C TYR A 230 9.18 -2.06 11.44
N LEU A 231 9.60 -0.78 11.43
CA LEU A 231 11.01 -0.39 11.32
C LEU A 231 11.43 0.42 12.53
N ASP A 232 12.61 0.10 13.06
CA ASP A 232 13.31 0.89 14.07
C ASP A 232 14.48 1.66 13.45
N GLY A 233 14.96 2.69 14.13
CA GLY A 233 16.10 3.50 13.69
C GLY A 233 15.71 4.65 12.76
N LEU A 234 14.41 4.96 12.64
CA LEU A 234 13.91 6.13 11.94
C LEU A 234 13.98 7.36 12.83
N GLN A 235 14.45 8.48 12.26
CA GLN A 235 14.37 9.77 12.93
C GLN A 235 12.94 10.31 12.87
N ASP A 236 12.58 11.14 13.87
CA ASP A 236 11.27 11.79 13.90
C ASP A 236 11.02 12.61 12.63
N GLY A 237 9.88 12.38 11.99
CA GLY A 237 9.48 13.06 10.75
C GLY A 237 10.20 12.60 9.47
N GLU A 238 11.28 11.82 9.56
CA GLU A 238 12.04 11.34 8.40
C GLU A 238 11.16 10.57 7.42
N TYR A 239 10.35 9.65 7.94
CA TYR A 239 9.47 8.82 7.13
C TYR A 239 8.47 9.65 6.32
N LEU A 240 7.71 10.53 6.97
CA LEU A 240 6.70 11.34 6.31
C LEU A 240 7.31 12.33 5.31
N THR A 241 8.44 12.94 5.64
CA THR A 241 9.19 13.80 4.73
C THR A 241 9.70 13.01 3.52
N GLY A 242 10.18 11.80 3.76
CA GLY A 242 10.60 10.88 2.70
C GLY A 242 9.48 10.52 1.74
N LEU A 243 8.28 10.25 2.26
CA LEU A 243 7.10 9.96 1.43
C LEU A 243 6.63 11.19 0.62
N ARG A 244 6.66 12.39 1.19
CA ARG A 244 6.38 13.65 0.46
C ARG A 244 7.33 13.85 -0.71
N ASN A 245 8.62 13.61 -0.48
CA ASN A 245 9.62 13.68 -1.55
C ASN A 245 9.41 12.60 -2.60
N ALA A 246 9.04 11.38 -2.18
CA ALA A 246 8.73 10.28 -3.10
C ALA A 246 7.52 10.56 -3.99
N TRP A 247 6.49 11.26 -3.47
CA TRP A 247 5.34 11.68 -4.28
C TRP A 247 5.74 12.49 -5.50
N ARG A 248 6.68 13.40 -5.35
CA ARG A 248 7.18 14.28 -6.43
C ARG A 248 7.93 13.53 -7.54
N GLU A 249 8.33 12.28 -7.29
CA GLU A 249 9.03 11.44 -8.28
C GLU A 249 8.06 10.63 -9.16
N ILE A 250 6.78 10.55 -8.79
CA ILE A 250 5.80 9.81 -9.57
C ILE A 250 5.44 10.64 -10.81
N GLN A 251 5.63 10.04 -11.99
CA GLN A 251 5.27 10.66 -13.25
C GLN A 251 3.92 10.12 -13.72
N PHE A 252 2.86 10.82 -13.31
CA PHE A 252 1.52 10.58 -13.81
C PHE A 252 1.39 11.10 -15.26
N LEU A 253 0.38 10.61 -16.00
CA LEU A 253 0.10 11.12 -17.33
C LEU A 253 -0.15 12.65 -17.30
N PRO A 254 0.41 13.42 -18.25
CA PRO A 254 0.20 14.87 -18.35
C PRO A 254 -1.27 15.27 -18.50
N ASP A 255 -2.11 14.39 -19.05
CA ASP A 255 -3.55 14.59 -19.22
C ASP A 255 -4.27 14.87 -17.88
N PHE A 256 -3.70 14.44 -16.77
CA PHE A 256 -4.26 14.66 -15.43
C PHE A 256 -4.01 16.08 -14.89
N ASN A 257 -3.11 16.86 -15.48
CA ASN A 257 -2.74 18.18 -15.00
C ASN A 257 -3.95 19.14 -14.95
N ASP A 258 -4.87 19.05 -15.91
CA ASP A 258 -6.09 19.85 -15.92
C ASP A 258 -7.00 19.53 -14.73
N SER A 259 -7.20 18.26 -14.43
CA SER A 259 -7.99 17.81 -13.27
C SER A 259 -7.34 18.19 -11.94
N ILE A 260 -6.02 18.09 -11.85
CA ILE A 260 -5.23 18.54 -10.69
C ILE A 260 -5.42 20.04 -10.48
N GLN A 261 -5.27 20.85 -11.54
CA GLN A 261 -5.39 22.30 -11.45
C GLN A 261 -6.81 22.73 -11.07
N LYS A 262 -7.84 22.09 -11.65
CA LYS A 262 -9.24 22.30 -11.25
C LYS A 262 -9.47 22.03 -9.77
N GLY A 263 -8.88 20.97 -9.22
CA GLY A 263 -8.94 20.68 -7.79
C GLY A 263 -8.34 21.78 -6.93
N ILE A 264 -7.18 22.30 -7.33
CA ILE A 264 -6.51 23.41 -6.65
C ILE A 264 -7.36 24.69 -6.70
N ASP A 265 -7.89 25.03 -7.89
CA ASP A 265 -8.68 26.24 -8.11
C ASP A 265 -10.02 26.22 -7.35
N GLU A 266 -10.71 25.08 -7.34
CA GLU A 266 -11.95 24.94 -6.57
C GLU A 266 -11.69 25.03 -5.06
N ALA A 267 -10.59 24.47 -4.58
CA ALA A 267 -10.19 24.59 -3.17
C ALA A 267 -9.93 26.07 -2.80
N GLY A 268 -9.27 26.82 -3.68
CA GLY A 268 -9.00 28.27 -3.48
C GLY A 268 -10.26 29.10 -3.30
N LYS A 269 -11.39 28.70 -3.89
CA LYS A 269 -12.68 29.39 -3.73
C LYS A 269 -13.31 29.22 -2.34
N LEU A 270 -12.90 28.19 -1.57
CA LEU A 270 -13.43 27.97 -0.22
C LEU A 270 -12.80 28.87 0.83
N GLY A 271 -11.68 29.51 0.54
CA GLY A 271 -10.85 30.17 1.55
C GLY A 271 -10.23 29.16 2.51
N GLU A 272 -10.12 29.50 3.78
CA GLU A 272 -9.60 28.58 4.79
C GLU A 272 -10.64 27.51 5.15
N PHE A 273 -10.22 26.24 5.10
CA PHE A 273 -11.09 25.10 5.44
C PHE A 273 -10.29 23.92 6.00
N VAL A 274 -11.00 23.03 6.68
CA VAL A 274 -10.52 21.71 7.08
C VAL A 274 -11.21 20.63 6.25
N SER A 275 -10.53 19.52 6.02
CA SER A 275 -11.13 18.35 5.36
C SER A 275 -11.26 17.16 6.29
N ILE A 276 -12.40 16.48 6.26
CA ILE A 276 -12.70 15.28 7.05
C ILE A 276 -12.96 14.11 6.09
N HIS A 277 -12.11 13.09 6.16
CA HIS A 277 -12.29 11.86 5.38
C HIS A 277 -13.08 10.83 6.17
N ILE A 278 -14.32 10.63 5.80
CA ILE A 278 -15.27 9.70 6.41
C ILE A 278 -15.21 8.37 5.65
N ARG A 279 -14.48 7.41 6.21
CA ARG A 279 -14.40 6.05 5.67
C ARG A 279 -15.36 5.15 6.40
N CYS A 280 -16.39 4.67 5.73
CA CYS A 280 -17.37 3.77 6.32
C CYS A 280 -17.91 2.72 5.35
N ALA A 281 -18.07 3.03 4.05
CA ALA A 281 -18.78 2.17 3.13
C ALA A 281 -18.14 0.80 2.92
N ASP A 282 -16.85 0.74 2.55
CA ASP A 282 -16.13 -0.53 2.37
C ASP A 282 -16.08 -1.35 3.66
N MET A 283 -16.04 -0.68 4.79
CA MET A 283 -15.97 -1.31 6.11
C MET A 283 -17.33 -1.81 6.60
N CYS A 284 -18.43 -1.16 6.22
CA CYS A 284 -19.78 -1.51 6.65
C CYS A 284 -20.52 -2.42 5.66
N TYR A 285 -20.28 -2.25 4.33
CA TYR A 285 -21.08 -2.90 3.29
C TYR A 285 -20.39 -4.06 2.57
N SER A 286 -19.12 -4.33 2.87
CA SER A 286 -18.38 -5.46 2.30
C SER A 286 -18.09 -6.53 3.35
N ASP A 287 -17.47 -7.63 2.91
CA ASP A 287 -17.01 -8.70 3.81
C ASP A 287 -15.94 -8.22 4.81
N PHE A 288 -15.38 -7.01 4.64
CA PHE A 288 -14.50 -6.41 5.64
C PHE A 288 -15.18 -6.20 6.99
N ARG A 289 -16.52 -6.02 7.04
CA ARG A 289 -17.28 -5.91 8.28
C ARG A 289 -17.12 -7.13 9.20
N PHE A 290 -16.86 -8.31 8.62
CA PHE A 290 -16.67 -9.56 9.38
C PHE A 290 -15.27 -9.69 10.02
N ILE A 291 -14.32 -8.88 9.58
CA ILE A 291 -12.93 -8.93 10.06
C ILE A 291 -12.50 -7.67 10.83
N MET A 292 -13.46 -6.82 11.18
CA MET A 292 -13.22 -5.53 11.85
C MET A 292 -12.39 -5.62 13.14
N LEU A 293 -12.40 -6.78 13.77
CA LEU A 293 -11.69 -7.02 15.03
C LEU A 293 -10.26 -7.49 14.87
N ARG A 294 -9.91 -8.07 13.73
CA ARG A 294 -8.54 -8.47 13.50
C ARG A 294 -7.67 -7.22 13.40
N ASN A 295 -6.71 -7.08 14.31
CA ASN A 295 -5.69 -6.02 14.29
C ASN A 295 -6.24 -4.59 14.43
N TYR A 296 -7.22 -4.35 15.31
CA TYR A 296 -7.79 -3.01 15.55
C TYR A 296 -8.37 -2.33 14.30
N LYS A 297 -8.87 -3.10 13.34
CA LYS A 297 -9.43 -2.55 12.10
C LYS A 297 -10.67 -1.67 12.31
N TYR A 298 -11.35 -1.78 13.45
CA TYR A 298 -12.43 -0.85 13.82
C TYR A 298 -11.97 0.62 13.78
N ARG A 299 -10.68 0.91 14.02
CA ARG A 299 -10.11 2.27 13.91
C ARG A 299 -9.97 2.79 12.47
N HIS A 300 -10.36 2.01 11.49
CA HIS A 300 -10.51 2.47 10.10
C HIS A 300 -11.91 3.00 9.81
N ILE A 301 -12.91 2.70 10.64
CA ILE A 301 -14.27 3.18 10.48
C ILE A 301 -14.39 4.56 11.12
N VAL A 302 -15.09 5.45 10.43
CA VAL A 302 -15.58 6.72 10.98
C VAL A 302 -17.09 6.60 11.11
N THR A 303 -17.60 6.51 12.34
CA THR A 303 -19.04 6.53 12.54
C THR A 303 -19.60 7.93 12.27
N VAL A 304 -20.90 8.01 11.97
CA VAL A 304 -21.55 9.29 11.71
C VAL A 304 -21.42 10.23 12.92
N GLU A 305 -21.49 9.71 14.13
CA GLU A 305 -21.39 10.49 15.36
C GLU A 305 -19.98 11.06 15.56
N MET A 306 -18.93 10.31 15.20
CA MET A 306 -17.57 10.81 15.24
C MET A 306 -17.36 11.94 14.23
N ALA A 307 -17.94 11.78 13.02
CA ALA A 307 -17.93 12.86 12.04
C ALA A 307 -18.68 14.11 12.55
N LEU A 308 -19.86 13.93 13.16
CA LEU A 308 -20.61 15.03 13.79
C LEU A 308 -19.78 15.77 14.85
N ALA A 309 -19.07 15.04 15.71
CA ALA A 309 -18.27 15.66 16.76
C ALA A 309 -17.22 16.62 16.18
N ILE A 310 -16.54 16.21 15.11
CA ILE A 310 -15.53 17.04 14.46
C ILE A 310 -16.18 18.18 13.68
N ILE A 311 -17.27 17.93 12.95
CA ILE A 311 -18.00 18.94 12.19
C ILE A 311 -18.53 20.04 13.12
N ASP A 312 -19.15 19.68 14.26
CA ASP A 312 -19.66 20.63 15.23
C ASP A 312 -18.56 21.52 15.83
N TYR A 313 -17.40 20.92 16.09
CA TYR A 313 -16.25 21.65 16.60
C TYR A 313 -15.68 22.63 15.57
N GLU A 314 -15.49 22.18 14.32
CA GLU A 314 -14.82 22.96 13.29
C GLU A 314 -15.72 24.02 12.65
N LEU A 315 -17.01 23.78 12.49
CA LEU A 315 -17.96 24.77 11.94
C LEU A 315 -18.13 26.04 12.79
N ASN A 316 -17.64 26.03 14.03
CA ASN A 316 -17.56 27.23 14.87
C ASN A 316 -16.29 28.07 14.56
N ARG A 317 -15.37 27.56 13.73
CA ARG A 317 -14.03 28.12 13.51
C ARG A 317 -13.75 28.44 12.05
N GLN A 318 -14.14 27.55 11.14
CA GLN A 318 -13.81 27.61 9.73
C GLN A 318 -14.76 26.76 8.88
N ASN A 319 -14.61 26.86 7.56
CA ASN A 319 -15.34 26.02 6.63
C ASN A 319 -14.89 24.55 6.76
N VAL A 320 -15.82 23.63 6.56
CA VAL A 320 -15.58 22.19 6.65
C VAL A 320 -15.92 21.53 5.32
N LEU A 321 -15.00 20.73 4.81
CA LEU A 321 -15.21 19.85 3.66
C LEU A 321 -15.30 18.41 4.14
N ILE A 322 -16.42 17.73 3.90
CA ILE A 322 -16.54 16.29 4.08
C ILE A 322 -16.32 15.55 2.78
N CYS A 323 -15.60 14.44 2.86
CA CYS A 323 -15.40 13.51 1.76
C CYS A 323 -15.39 12.07 2.28
N GLY A 324 -15.70 11.10 1.46
CA GLY A 324 -15.78 9.71 1.88
C GLY A 324 -16.30 8.80 0.79
N ASP A 325 -16.42 7.53 1.13
CA ASP A 325 -16.81 6.44 0.25
C ASP A 325 -18.31 6.12 0.28
N ASP A 326 -19.10 6.82 1.13
CA ASP A 326 -20.57 6.68 1.22
C ASP A 326 -21.25 8.03 0.90
N LEU A 327 -21.69 8.17 -0.34
CA LEU A 327 -22.33 9.40 -0.83
C LEU A 327 -23.64 9.73 -0.10
N ALA A 328 -24.44 8.72 0.24
CA ALA A 328 -25.71 8.90 0.95
C ALA A 328 -25.49 9.43 2.38
N LEU A 329 -24.42 8.96 3.05
CA LEU A 329 -24.04 9.51 4.35
C LEU A 329 -23.61 10.97 4.25
N LEU A 330 -22.77 11.32 3.25
CA LEU A 330 -22.32 12.70 3.05
C LEU A 330 -23.50 13.64 2.81
N ASP A 331 -24.49 13.22 2.01
CA ASP A 331 -25.72 13.98 1.75
C ASP A 331 -26.58 14.13 3.01
N SER A 332 -26.71 13.06 3.82
CA SER A 332 -27.44 13.09 5.08
C SER A 332 -26.81 14.07 6.08
N LEU A 333 -25.48 14.06 6.20
CA LEU A 333 -24.73 15.01 7.03
C LEU A 333 -24.94 16.44 6.54
N LYS A 334 -24.80 16.68 5.23
CA LYS A 334 -25.00 18.02 4.67
C LYS A 334 -26.43 18.54 4.90
N LYS A 335 -27.44 17.69 4.70
CA LYS A 335 -28.87 18.01 4.96
C LYS A 335 -29.11 18.37 6.44
N HIS A 336 -28.45 17.67 7.36
CA HIS A 336 -28.58 17.95 8.81
C HIS A 336 -28.15 19.38 9.15
N TYR A 337 -27.11 19.89 8.50
CA TYR A 337 -26.56 21.23 8.75
C TYR A 337 -27.14 22.33 7.86
N SER A 338 -27.85 22.02 6.77
CA SER A 338 -28.30 23.00 5.79
C SER A 338 -29.27 24.05 6.36
N ASN A 339 -30.05 23.69 7.38
CA ASN A 339 -31.06 24.55 7.99
C ASN A 339 -30.57 25.22 9.30
N GLN A 340 -29.29 25.07 9.65
CA GLN A 340 -28.75 25.67 10.86
C GLN A 340 -28.02 26.98 10.52
N PRO A 341 -28.39 28.12 11.13
CA PRO A 341 -27.68 29.38 10.94
C PRO A 341 -26.27 29.27 11.55
N ARG A 342 -25.26 29.23 10.72
CA ARG A 342 -23.84 29.17 11.12
C ARG A 342 -23.00 30.17 10.33
N LYS A 343 -21.92 30.65 10.94
CA LYS A 343 -20.96 31.56 10.31
C LYS A 343 -20.21 30.86 9.17
N PHE A 344 -19.83 29.61 9.38
CA PHE A 344 -19.07 28.82 8.42
C PHE A 344 -19.93 27.72 7.79
N LYS A 345 -19.54 27.22 6.64
CA LYS A 345 -20.34 26.30 5.82
C LYS A 345 -19.75 24.88 5.79
N LEU A 346 -20.64 23.91 5.75
CA LEU A 346 -20.32 22.51 5.47
C LEU A 346 -20.46 22.27 3.95
N TYR A 347 -19.38 21.81 3.34
CA TYR A 347 -19.31 21.39 1.96
C TYR A 347 -19.12 19.89 1.85
N SER A 348 -19.68 19.28 0.83
CA SER A 348 -19.37 17.90 0.44
C SER A 348 -18.44 17.93 -0.80
N MET A 349 -17.49 17.00 -0.88
CA MET A 349 -16.67 16.83 -2.08
C MET A 349 -17.52 16.62 -3.33
N ASN A 350 -18.68 15.96 -3.21
CA ASN A 350 -19.64 15.77 -4.31
C ASN A 350 -20.11 17.08 -4.94
N ASP A 351 -20.21 18.18 -4.17
CA ASP A 351 -20.62 19.48 -4.70
C ASP A 351 -19.64 20.02 -5.74
N PHE A 352 -18.41 19.58 -5.70
CA PHE A 352 -17.35 19.99 -6.58
C PHE A 352 -17.11 18.97 -7.71
N VAL A 353 -17.05 17.70 -7.38
CA VAL A 353 -16.88 16.60 -8.35
C VAL A 353 -17.99 16.64 -9.41
N ASN A 354 -19.22 16.83 -9.00
CA ASN A 354 -20.39 16.85 -9.90
C ASN A 354 -20.42 18.06 -10.88
N LYS A 355 -19.54 19.06 -10.71
CA LYS A 355 -19.41 20.17 -11.67
C LYS A 355 -18.61 19.79 -12.90
N TYR A 356 -17.87 18.68 -12.87
CA TYR A 356 -16.92 18.27 -13.90
C TYR A 356 -17.24 16.89 -14.44
N THR A 357 -16.87 16.65 -15.68
CA THR A 357 -16.83 15.33 -16.29
C THR A 357 -15.39 14.86 -16.32
N PHE A 358 -15.12 13.78 -15.63
CA PHE A 358 -13.81 13.12 -15.63
C PHE A 358 -13.81 11.97 -16.64
N LYS A 359 -12.77 11.85 -17.46
CA LYS A 359 -12.63 10.75 -18.42
C LYS A 359 -12.31 9.45 -17.74
N THR A 360 -11.59 9.52 -16.63
CA THR A 360 -11.16 8.35 -15.84
C THR A 360 -11.36 8.56 -14.35
N ASN A 361 -11.44 7.45 -13.61
CA ASN A 361 -11.49 7.49 -12.15
C ASN A 361 -10.22 8.10 -11.54
N ILE A 362 -9.07 7.99 -12.22
CA ILE A 362 -7.80 8.56 -11.74
C ILE A 362 -7.84 10.08 -11.79
N GLU A 363 -8.42 10.66 -12.83
CA GLU A 363 -8.62 12.12 -12.91
C GLU A 363 -9.43 12.64 -11.72
N GLN A 364 -10.55 11.98 -11.40
CA GLN A 364 -11.35 12.34 -10.24
C GLN A 364 -10.58 12.19 -8.94
N ILE A 365 -9.87 11.07 -8.76
CA ILE A 365 -9.05 10.81 -7.57
C ILE A 365 -7.99 11.91 -7.39
N LEU A 366 -7.28 12.28 -8.45
CA LEU A 366 -6.25 13.32 -8.38
C LEU A 366 -6.87 14.71 -8.11
N PHE A 367 -8.01 15.03 -8.74
CA PHE A 367 -8.78 16.23 -8.41
C PHE A 367 -9.07 16.33 -6.91
N GLU A 368 -9.64 15.24 -6.31
CA GLU A 368 -9.97 15.21 -4.90
C GLU A 368 -8.74 15.30 -3.98
N LEU A 369 -7.65 14.62 -4.35
CA LEU A 369 -6.40 14.66 -3.57
C LEU A 369 -5.82 16.06 -3.52
N TYR A 370 -5.70 16.72 -4.67
CA TYR A 370 -5.13 18.07 -4.76
C TYR A 370 -6.06 19.14 -4.20
N PHE A 371 -7.37 18.97 -4.31
CA PHE A 371 -8.35 19.81 -3.61
C PHE A 371 -8.11 19.75 -2.10
N ARG A 372 -8.10 18.55 -1.53
CA ARG A 372 -7.94 18.32 -0.08
C ARG A 372 -6.55 18.71 0.42
N SER A 373 -5.53 18.66 -0.43
CA SER A 373 -4.17 19.08 -0.06
C SER A 373 -4.07 20.57 0.28
N LYS A 374 -5.08 21.39 -0.10
CA LYS A 374 -5.16 22.82 0.23
C LYS A 374 -5.86 23.11 1.57
N SER A 375 -6.40 22.09 2.26
CA SER A 375 -6.97 22.31 3.58
C SER A 375 -5.89 22.62 4.62
N SER A 376 -6.21 23.46 5.61
CA SER A 376 -5.30 23.81 6.71
C SER A 376 -5.05 22.62 7.64
N LEU A 377 -6.05 21.74 7.77
CA LEU A 377 -6.02 20.52 8.59
C LEU A 377 -6.82 19.42 7.92
N ILE A 378 -6.26 18.21 7.91
CA ILE A 378 -6.88 17.00 7.38
C ILE A 378 -7.20 16.07 8.54
N TYR A 379 -8.47 15.75 8.73
CA TYR A 379 -8.93 14.70 9.61
C TYR A 379 -9.07 13.40 8.84
N SER A 380 -8.39 12.34 9.28
CA SER A 380 -8.46 11.02 8.64
C SER A 380 -8.24 9.90 9.66
N THR A 381 -8.70 8.71 9.33
CA THR A 381 -8.25 7.50 10.00
C THR A 381 -6.86 7.09 9.48
N LYS A 382 -6.31 5.97 9.95
CA LYS A 382 -5.10 5.35 9.36
C LYS A 382 -5.36 4.73 7.98
N SER A 383 -6.27 5.33 7.20
CA SER A 383 -6.52 4.97 5.81
C SER A 383 -5.41 5.50 4.90
N THR A 384 -4.84 4.64 4.07
CA THR A 384 -3.80 5.04 3.12
C THR A 384 -4.31 6.12 2.16
N PHE A 385 -5.54 6.02 1.66
CA PHE A 385 -6.14 7.05 0.81
C PHE A 385 -6.40 8.36 1.56
N GLY A 386 -6.87 8.26 2.81
CA GLY A 386 -7.19 9.44 3.61
C GLY A 386 -5.98 10.33 3.93
N ILE A 387 -4.77 9.75 3.98
CA ILE A 387 -3.53 10.47 4.29
C ILE A 387 -2.82 11.04 3.05
N LEU A 388 -3.12 10.57 1.84
CA LEU A 388 -2.44 11.04 0.63
C LEU A 388 -2.50 12.56 0.45
N PRO A 389 -3.62 13.27 0.69
CA PRO A 389 -3.65 14.73 0.57
C PRO A 389 -2.64 15.44 1.48
N TYR A 390 -2.38 14.90 2.67
CA TYR A 390 -1.34 15.40 3.56
C TYR A 390 0.08 15.21 2.97
N LEU A 391 0.33 14.09 2.28
CA LEU A 391 1.62 13.84 1.61
C LEU A 391 1.81 14.72 0.38
N VAL A 392 0.73 15.09 -0.31
CA VAL A 392 0.74 16.02 -1.45
C VAL A 392 0.92 17.46 -0.99
N SER A 393 0.37 17.81 0.16
CA SER A 393 0.38 19.16 0.72
C SER A 393 1.76 19.60 1.19
N GLU A 394 2.04 20.89 1.08
CA GLU A 394 3.23 21.52 1.65
C GLU A 394 3.00 22.05 3.06
N SER A 395 1.77 22.41 3.40
CA SER A 395 1.42 23.17 4.62
C SER A 395 0.35 22.54 5.50
N SER A 396 -0.42 21.57 5.00
CA SER A 396 -1.49 20.94 5.77
C SER A 396 -0.96 20.22 7.00
N ARG A 397 -1.75 20.22 8.07
CA ARG A 397 -1.58 19.36 9.24
C ARG A 397 -2.44 18.11 9.10
N LEU A 398 -2.04 17.02 9.74
CA LEU A 398 -2.82 15.79 9.82
C LEU A 398 -3.24 15.54 11.26
N ASN A 399 -4.51 15.23 11.46
CA ASN A 399 -5.04 14.80 12.74
C ASN A 399 -5.80 13.46 12.56
N HIS A 400 -5.48 12.49 13.40
CA HIS A 400 -6.23 11.25 13.37
C HIS A 400 -7.58 11.42 14.04
N ILE A 401 -8.64 10.96 13.36
CA ILE A 401 -10.02 11.08 13.86
C ILE A 401 -10.14 10.49 15.27
N TYR A 402 -9.52 9.35 15.54
CA TYR A 402 -9.55 8.72 16.87
C TYR A 402 -8.74 9.44 17.95
N ASP A 403 -7.91 10.41 17.55
CA ASP A 403 -7.12 11.24 18.48
C ASP A 403 -7.70 12.67 18.64
N PHE A 404 -8.85 12.94 18.03
CA PHE A 404 -9.53 14.24 18.08
C PHE A 404 -9.92 14.66 19.50
N CYS A 405 -10.43 13.72 20.27
CA CYS A 405 -10.75 13.92 21.69
C CYS A 405 -10.50 12.62 22.49
N SER A 406 -10.65 12.69 23.81
CA SER A 406 -10.47 11.51 24.65
C SER A 406 -11.48 10.41 24.29
N LYS A 407 -11.15 9.15 24.55
CA LYS A 407 -12.07 8.03 24.34
C LYS A 407 -13.36 8.19 25.14
N ASN A 408 -13.26 8.74 26.34
CA ASN A 408 -14.42 8.99 27.21
C ASN A 408 -15.35 10.05 26.61
N ASP A 409 -14.78 11.12 26.02
CA ASP A 409 -15.58 12.16 25.37
C ASP A 409 -16.24 11.64 24.10
N TYR A 410 -15.52 10.87 23.26
CA TYR A 410 -16.12 10.20 22.12
C TYR A 410 -17.26 9.25 22.53
N TYR A 411 -17.03 8.43 23.56
CA TYR A 411 -18.05 7.53 24.07
C TYR A 411 -19.32 8.28 24.46
N LYS A 412 -19.19 9.34 25.26
CA LYS A 412 -20.31 10.17 25.69
C LYS A 412 -21.01 10.82 24.49
N TYR A 413 -20.22 11.34 23.54
CA TYR A 413 -20.76 12.02 22.37
C TYR A 413 -21.51 11.04 21.45
N ILE A 414 -20.94 9.88 21.13
CA ILE A 414 -21.62 8.85 20.32
C ILE A 414 -22.91 8.40 21.02
N LYS A 415 -22.84 8.08 22.32
CA LYS A 415 -24.01 7.65 23.12
C LYS A 415 -25.17 8.65 23.06
N SER A 416 -24.86 9.94 23.09
CA SER A 416 -25.87 11.01 23.09
C SER A 416 -26.40 11.35 21.71
N ASN A 417 -25.70 10.97 20.63
CA ASN A 417 -26.01 11.39 19.27
C ASN A 417 -26.41 10.23 18.36
N ILE A 418 -26.26 8.99 18.81
CA ILE A 418 -26.62 7.81 18.00
C ILE A 418 -28.10 7.86 17.62
N GLY A 419 -28.36 7.70 16.31
CA GLY A 419 -29.72 7.77 15.76
C GLY A 419 -30.24 9.17 15.43
N LYS A 420 -29.47 10.25 15.68
CA LYS A 420 -29.89 11.62 15.29
C LYS A 420 -29.91 11.82 13.78
N ILE A 421 -29.04 11.12 13.06
CA ILE A 421 -29.02 11.08 11.59
C ILE A 421 -29.49 9.70 11.15
N VAL A 422 -30.37 9.68 10.18
CA VAL A 422 -30.82 8.43 9.57
C VAL A 422 -29.71 7.90 8.66
N VAL A 423 -29.21 6.72 9.00
CA VAL A 423 -28.17 6.01 8.27
C VAL A 423 -28.59 4.57 7.99
N HIS A 424 -27.87 3.88 7.14
CA HIS A 424 -28.10 2.46 6.88
C HIS A 424 -27.88 1.61 8.15
N ASP A 425 -28.65 0.51 8.31
CA ASP A 425 -28.55 -0.38 9.47
C ASP A 425 -27.14 -0.86 9.78
N TYR A 426 -26.33 -1.17 8.77
CA TYR A 426 -24.93 -1.61 8.98
C TYR A 426 -24.05 -0.50 9.54
N GLN A 427 -24.30 0.76 9.23
CA GLN A 427 -23.60 1.89 9.86
C GLN A 427 -24.04 2.04 11.32
N LEU A 428 -25.34 1.93 11.58
CA LEU A 428 -25.85 1.98 12.95
C LEU A 428 -25.31 0.81 13.79
N ALA A 429 -25.22 -0.39 13.20
CA ALA A 429 -24.56 -1.53 13.83
C ALA A 429 -23.10 -1.22 14.18
N ALA A 430 -22.37 -0.58 13.27
CA ALA A 430 -20.97 -0.16 13.48
C ALA A 430 -20.85 0.89 14.59
N SER A 431 -21.78 1.87 14.67
CA SER A 431 -21.81 2.88 15.74
C SER A 431 -22.00 2.24 17.13
N TYR A 432 -22.94 1.31 17.27
CA TYR A 432 -23.10 0.56 18.52
C TYR A 432 -21.89 -0.31 18.85
N PHE A 433 -21.25 -0.88 17.83
CA PHE A 433 -20.04 -1.68 18.03
C PHE A 433 -18.84 -0.80 18.47
N VAL A 434 -18.67 0.38 17.89
CA VAL A 434 -17.63 1.34 18.33
C VAL A 434 -17.89 1.77 19.79
N LEU A 435 -19.14 2.05 20.17
CA LEU A 435 -19.53 2.29 21.57
C LEU A 435 -19.15 1.11 22.48
N PHE A 436 -19.43 -0.11 22.05
CA PHE A 436 -19.10 -1.31 22.81
C PHE A 436 -17.58 -1.45 23.02
N ILE A 437 -16.77 -1.28 21.97
CA ILE A 437 -15.31 -1.38 22.07
C ILE A 437 -14.72 -0.24 22.91
N MET A 438 -15.13 1.00 22.67
CA MET A 438 -14.69 2.12 23.50
C MET A 438 -15.11 1.94 24.97
N GLY A 439 -16.31 1.43 25.20
CA GLY A 439 -16.79 1.13 26.54
C GLY A 439 -15.96 0.07 27.26
N ILE A 440 -15.46 -0.95 26.55
CA ILE A 440 -14.48 -1.90 27.13
C ILE A 440 -13.20 -1.18 27.53
N GLU A 441 -12.68 -0.30 26.67
CA GLU A 441 -11.41 0.41 26.88
C GLU A 441 -11.47 1.44 28.03
N ILE A 442 -12.69 1.93 28.39
CA ILE A 442 -12.93 2.86 29.49
C ILE A 442 -13.68 2.20 30.67
N GLU A 443 -13.74 0.88 30.69
CA GLU A 443 -14.28 0.07 31.79
C GLU A 443 -15.76 0.33 32.14
N VAL A 444 -16.58 0.55 31.12
CA VAL A 444 -18.05 0.70 31.28
C VAL A 444 -18.68 -0.60 31.81
N ASP A 445 -19.77 -0.46 32.58
CA ASP A 445 -20.50 -1.59 33.14
C ASP A 445 -20.89 -2.63 32.10
N ILE A 446 -20.68 -3.90 32.43
CA ILE A 446 -20.89 -5.05 31.53
C ILE A 446 -22.34 -5.19 31.05
N ASN A 447 -23.33 -4.68 31.81
CA ASN A 447 -24.74 -4.73 31.40
C ASN A 447 -25.00 -3.70 30.29
N GLU A 448 -24.38 -2.54 30.37
CA GLU A 448 -24.43 -1.53 29.30
C GLU A 448 -23.71 -2.03 28.03
N LEU A 449 -22.55 -2.62 28.17
CA LEU A 449 -21.84 -3.26 27.04
C LEU A 449 -22.69 -4.36 26.39
N TYR A 450 -23.38 -5.17 27.18
CA TYR A 450 -24.31 -6.18 26.67
C TYR A 450 -25.45 -5.58 25.83
N ILE A 451 -25.97 -4.42 26.21
CA ILE A 451 -26.98 -3.72 25.42
C ILE A 451 -26.43 -3.30 24.07
N TYR A 452 -25.23 -2.73 24.01
CA TYR A 452 -24.64 -2.25 22.75
C TYR A 452 -24.36 -3.39 21.79
N ILE A 453 -23.73 -4.47 22.25
CA ILE A 453 -23.44 -5.60 21.34
C ILE A 453 -24.72 -6.26 20.82
N ARG A 454 -25.79 -6.29 21.62
CA ARG A 454 -27.09 -6.75 21.16
C ARG A 454 -27.72 -5.82 20.13
N LYS A 455 -27.59 -4.51 20.29
CA LYS A 455 -28.05 -3.52 19.31
C LYS A 455 -27.25 -3.63 18.02
N SER A 456 -25.92 -3.80 18.08
CA SER A 456 -25.13 -4.07 16.87
C SER A 456 -25.66 -5.27 16.11
N LEU A 457 -25.94 -6.38 16.81
CA LEU A 457 -26.50 -7.59 16.22
C LEU A 457 -27.93 -7.42 15.69
N SER A 458 -28.76 -6.54 16.28
CA SER A 458 -30.10 -6.30 15.77
C SER A 458 -30.11 -5.64 14.40
N HIS A 459 -29.09 -4.83 14.10
CA HIS A 459 -28.89 -4.12 12.83
C HIS A 459 -28.04 -4.91 11.81
N ASP A 460 -27.15 -5.82 12.27
CA ASP A 460 -26.37 -6.71 11.39
C ASP A 460 -26.32 -8.12 12.00
N LYS A 461 -27.42 -8.88 11.79
CA LYS A 461 -27.63 -10.22 12.39
C LYS A 461 -26.64 -11.28 11.90
N LEU A 462 -26.04 -11.09 10.73
CA LEU A 462 -25.12 -12.06 10.13
C LEU A 462 -23.66 -11.80 10.49
N ASN A 463 -23.36 -10.72 11.17
CA ASN A 463 -22.00 -10.35 11.52
C ASN A 463 -21.43 -11.28 12.59
N ILE A 464 -20.59 -12.20 12.15
CA ILE A 464 -19.95 -13.20 13.02
C ILE A 464 -19.09 -12.57 14.11
N THR A 465 -18.48 -11.42 13.81
CA THR A 465 -17.70 -10.63 14.77
C THR A 465 -18.56 -10.21 15.96
N TYR A 466 -19.71 -9.62 15.71
CA TYR A 466 -20.62 -9.17 16.79
C TYR A 466 -21.18 -10.37 17.58
N GLN A 467 -21.42 -11.49 16.89
CA GLN A 467 -21.86 -12.73 17.53
C GLN A 467 -20.81 -13.29 18.50
N LEU A 468 -19.53 -13.29 18.10
CA LEU A 468 -18.44 -13.71 18.98
C LEU A 468 -18.30 -12.78 20.19
N PHE A 469 -18.46 -11.45 20.00
CA PHE A 469 -18.40 -10.54 21.15
C PHE A 469 -19.60 -10.68 22.08
N LEU A 470 -20.77 -11.01 21.58
CA LEU A 470 -21.91 -11.34 22.43
C LEU A 470 -21.60 -12.59 23.28
N PHE A 471 -21.02 -13.62 22.67
CA PHE A 471 -20.59 -14.82 23.40
C PHE A 471 -19.60 -14.47 24.53
N PHE A 472 -18.52 -13.71 24.24
CA PHE A 472 -17.56 -13.30 25.28
C PHE A 472 -18.21 -12.42 26.36
N THR A 473 -19.17 -11.58 25.99
CA THR A 473 -19.91 -10.74 26.95
C THR A 473 -20.78 -11.57 27.87
N LEU A 474 -21.43 -12.63 27.37
CA LEU A 474 -22.18 -13.57 28.20
C LEU A 474 -21.30 -14.30 29.21
N LEU A 475 -20.10 -14.74 28.81
CA LEU A 475 -19.12 -15.34 29.73
C LEU A 475 -18.70 -14.36 30.83
N ARG A 476 -18.35 -13.12 30.46
CA ARG A 476 -17.98 -12.08 31.44
C ARG A 476 -19.11 -11.72 32.41
N LYS A 477 -20.36 -11.92 32.01
CA LYS A 477 -21.56 -11.76 32.88
C LYS A 477 -21.83 -12.99 33.77
N GLY A 478 -21.01 -14.03 33.73
CA GLY A 478 -21.25 -15.29 34.44
C GLY A 478 -22.42 -16.12 33.88
N LYS A 479 -22.92 -15.80 32.67
CA LYS A 479 -24.03 -16.53 32.04
C LYS A 479 -23.53 -17.72 31.24
N ASN A 480 -22.74 -18.59 31.88
CA ASN A 480 -22.00 -19.68 31.25
C ASN A 480 -22.88 -20.62 30.42
N TYR A 481 -24.03 -21.02 30.96
CA TYR A 481 -24.96 -21.92 30.26
C TYR A 481 -25.52 -21.27 28.97
N GLN A 482 -25.82 -19.95 29.00
CA GLN A 482 -26.28 -19.23 27.81
C GLN A 482 -25.16 -19.09 26.80
N ALA A 483 -23.94 -18.82 27.25
CA ALA A 483 -22.76 -18.72 26.40
C ALA A 483 -22.47 -20.05 25.70
N GLU A 484 -22.52 -21.17 26.43
CA GLU A 484 -22.32 -22.49 25.86
C GLU A 484 -23.36 -22.83 24.78
N LYS A 485 -24.63 -22.65 25.07
CA LYS A 485 -25.68 -22.83 24.05
C LYS A 485 -25.46 -21.96 22.83
N TYR A 486 -25.05 -20.72 23.05
CA TYR A 486 -24.83 -19.77 21.98
C TYR A 486 -23.65 -20.14 21.11
N ILE A 487 -22.52 -20.52 21.68
CA ILE A 487 -21.35 -20.94 20.88
C ILE A 487 -21.63 -22.25 20.12
N CYS A 488 -22.33 -23.21 20.70
CA CYS A 488 -22.78 -24.43 19.99
C CYS A 488 -23.68 -24.10 18.78
N PHE A 489 -24.57 -23.11 18.93
CA PHE A 489 -25.38 -22.62 17.82
C PHE A 489 -24.50 -22.00 16.73
N LEU A 490 -23.50 -21.19 17.10
CA LEU A 490 -22.58 -20.56 16.13
C LEU A 490 -21.78 -21.60 15.35
N PHE A 491 -21.22 -22.62 16.00
CA PHE A 491 -20.51 -23.72 15.34
C PHE A 491 -21.36 -24.48 14.34
N LYS A 492 -22.65 -24.71 14.67
CA LYS A 492 -23.59 -25.35 13.73
C LYS A 492 -23.89 -24.47 12.53
N LYS A 493 -24.00 -23.15 12.75
CA LYS A 493 -24.39 -22.21 11.70
C LYS A 493 -23.22 -21.80 10.81
N TYR A 494 -22.00 -21.71 11.36
CA TYR A 494 -20.81 -21.18 10.69
C TYR A 494 -19.60 -22.12 10.84
N PRO A 495 -19.69 -23.38 10.38
CA PRO A 495 -18.67 -24.43 10.67
C PRO A 495 -17.28 -24.12 10.07
N LYS A 496 -17.20 -23.21 9.10
CA LYS A 496 -15.94 -22.82 8.43
C LYS A 496 -15.39 -21.46 8.89
N SER A 497 -16.11 -20.71 9.72
CA SER A 497 -15.77 -19.32 10.06
C SER A 497 -15.38 -19.15 11.53
N ILE A 498 -15.61 -20.12 12.33
CA ILE A 498 -15.23 -20.26 13.72
C ILE A 498 -14.30 -21.48 13.85
#